data_d4803d867837e3494aece919a070d64c
#
_entry.id   d4803d867837e3494aece919a070d64c
#
_cell.length_a   1.000
_cell.length_b   1.000
_cell.length_c   1.000
_cell.angle_alpha   90.00
_cell.angle_beta   90.00
_cell.angle_gamma   90.00
#
_symmetry.space_group_name_H-M   'P 1'
#
loop_
_entity.id
_entity.type
_entity.pdbx_description
1 polymer ?
#
loop_
_entity_poly.entity_id
_entity_poly.type
_entity_poly.pdbx_seq_one_letter_code
_entity_poly.pdbx_strand_id
1 'polypeptide(L)'
;PFTHHSRLGFVYFAQLNNFLKNGVITEEEKKNLLLSVNSISTKMKQDAYRVKTGDISLNDFLSIYGHVRAGNYNLSSSNLKSNISFAESLINTSNEPTPSEPLKIDVFKKIDDYFNLNKIPYTSKSWVEMFQLAVSTRENSKFYYTKGIDGILNEVEKKDIADHELFQMLDFEYNDINTFNPEIADTLMPDVITSSDDFYAYEEMNKDGNYIGQGTVTGEILFLDGIENNRNSLDNKIIVIPAADPGWDWIFNYKIKSLITEFGGPNSHMAIRCAEHNIPAILGIGEKNFSAILNSKNLVVDFSNENFTIL
;
A
#
# COMPACT_ATOMS: atom_id res chain seq x y z
N PRO A 1 4.20 17.51 -6.30
CA PRO A 1 5.35 16.67 -6.74
C PRO A 1 5.04 15.19 -6.61
N PHE A 2 4.71 14.67 -5.42
CA PHE A 2 4.45 13.23 -5.19
C PHE A 2 3.40 12.63 -6.15
N THR A 3 2.26 13.29 -6.35
CA THR A 3 1.19 12.84 -7.26
C THR A 3 1.67 12.68 -8.71
N HIS A 4 2.55 13.58 -9.19
CA HIS A 4 3.11 13.49 -10.55
C HIS A 4 4.07 12.30 -10.68
N HIS A 5 4.93 12.08 -9.68
CA HIS A 5 5.85 10.94 -9.64
C HIS A 5 5.07 9.61 -9.60
N SER A 6 3.99 9.57 -8.81
CA SER A 6 3.12 8.39 -8.74
C SER A 6 2.45 8.08 -10.08
N ARG A 7 1.89 9.10 -10.75
CA ARG A 7 1.28 8.94 -12.09
C ARG A 7 2.29 8.42 -13.12
N LEU A 8 3.51 8.96 -13.09
CA LEU A 8 4.56 8.48 -14.00
C LEU A 8 4.87 7.00 -13.76
N GLY A 9 5.06 6.61 -12.51
CA GLY A 9 5.25 5.22 -12.13
C GLY A 9 4.13 4.31 -12.65
N PHE A 10 2.87 4.69 -12.45
CA PHE A 10 1.72 3.92 -12.94
C PHE A 10 1.70 3.76 -14.46
N VAL A 11 2.04 4.80 -15.22
CA VAL A 11 2.12 4.72 -16.68
C VAL A 11 3.13 3.65 -17.10
N TYR A 12 4.32 3.66 -16.51
CA TYR A 12 5.36 2.67 -16.83
C TYR A 12 5.00 1.26 -16.37
N PHE A 13 4.33 1.09 -15.21
CA PHE A 13 3.81 -0.22 -14.80
C PHE A 13 2.72 -0.73 -15.77
N ALA A 14 1.82 0.13 -16.20
CA ALA A 14 0.80 -0.23 -17.20
C ALA A 14 1.43 -0.66 -18.53
N GLN A 15 2.47 0.05 -18.98
CA GLN A 15 3.22 -0.33 -20.18
C GLN A 15 3.95 -1.68 -20.01
N LEU A 16 4.58 -1.90 -18.85
CA LEU A 16 5.25 -3.17 -18.55
C LEU A 16 4.26 -4.35 -18.57
N ASN A 17 3.08 -4.18 -17.97
CA ASN A 17 2.01 -5.17 -18.02
C ASN A 17 1.46 -5.36 -19.44
N ASN A 18 1.41 -4.30 -20.26
CA ASN A 18 1.01 -4.40 -21.65
C ASN A 18 2.03 -5.19 -22.49
N PHE A 19 3.33 -5.03 -22.26
CA PHE A 19 4.36 -5.86 -22.90
C PHE A 19 4.15 -7.34 -22.58
N LEU A 20 3.88 -7.66 -21.32
CA LEU A 20 3.60 -9.03 -20.92
C LEU A 20 2.32 -9.57 -21.61
N LYS A 21 1.22 -8.81 -21.58
CA LYS A 21 -0.06 -9.20 -22.18
C LYS A 21 0.05 -9.45 -23.69
N ASN A 22 0.90 -8.69 -24.37
CA ASN A 22 1.13 -8.86 -25.82
C ASN A 22 2.26 -9.85 -26.15
N GLY A 23 2.81 -10.55 -25.17
CA GLY A 23 3.87 -11.55 -25.37
C GLY A 23 5.21 -10.94 -25.82
N VAL A 24 5.42 -9.63 -25.64
CA VAL A 24 6.69 -8.95 -25.92
C VAL A 24 7.76 -9.41 -24.95
N ILE A 25 7.41 -9.55 -23.67
CA ILE A 25 8.27 -10.06 -22.61
C ILE A 25 7.59 -11.20 -21.85
N THR A 26 8.40 -12.03 -21.21
CA THR A 26 7.95 -13.10 -20.31
C THR A 26 7.79 -12.60 -18.87
N GLU A 27 7.15 -13.39 -18.00
CA GLU A 27 7.09 -13.10 -16.55
C GLU A 27 8.47 -13.02 -15.92
N GLU A 28 9.42 -13.86 -16.35
CA GLU A 28 10.80 -13.83 -15.87
C GLU A 28 11.51 -12.53 -16.28
N GLU A 29 11.34 -12.11 -17.53
CA GLU A 29 11.92 -10.85 -18.03
C GLU A 29 11.29 -9.63 -17.33
N LYS A 30 9.98 -9.65 -17.08
CA LYS A 30 9.29 -8.64 -16.26
C LYS A 30 9.88 -8.59 -14.85
N LYS A 31 10.06 -9.75 -14.20
CA LYS A 31 10.69 -9.84 -12.87
C LYS A 31 12.10 -9.24 -12.87
N ASN A 32 12.91 -9.54 -13.88
CA ASN A 32 14.27 -9.01 -13.99
C ASN A 32 14.26 -7.48 -14.22
N LEU A 33 13.32 -6.94 -15.01
CA LEU A 33 13.15 -5.50 -15.17
C LEU A 33 12.80 -4.83 -13.83
N LEU A 34 11.90 -5.42 -13.04
CA LEU A 34 11.55 -4.91 -11.71
C LEU A 34 12.74 -4.98 -10.73
N LEU A 35 13.49 -6.06 -10.74
CA LEU A 35 14.68 -6.23 -9.89
C LEU A 35 15.81 -5.26 -10.29
N SER A 36 15.85 -4.78 -11.53
CA SER A 36 16.83 -3.78 -11.97
C SER A 36 16.60 -2.38 -11.42
N VAL A 37 15.45 -2.13 -10.79
CA VAL A 37 15.12 -0.82 -10.20
C VAL A 37 15.81 -0.66 -8.84
N ASN A 38 16.70 0.30 -8.74
CA ASN A 38 17.35 0.66 -7.48
C ASN A 38 16.49 1.69 -6.72
N SER A 39 15.50 1.21 -5.98
CA SER A 39 14.59 2.06 -5.18
C SER A 39 14.95 2.06 -3.70
N ILE A 40 14.38 3.02 -2.94
CA ILE A 40 14.53 3.05 -1.47
C ILE A 40 13.95 1.78 -0.83
N SER A 41 12.88 1.21 -1.37
CA SER A 41 12.29 -0.05 -0.89
C SER A 41 13.26 -1.22 -1.08
N THR A 42 13.97 -1.28 -2.22
CA THR A 42 15.02 -2.27 -2.46
C THR A 42 16.18 -2.10 -1.47
N LYS A 43 16.62 -0.86 -1.24
CA LYS A 43 17.68 -0.56 -0.27
C LYS A 43 17.27 -0.94 1.16
N MET A 44 16.04 -0.65 1.56
CA MET A 44 15.54 -1.02 2.88
C MET A 44 15.58 -2.53 3.10
N LYS A 45 15.20 -3.34 2.11
CA LYS A 45 15.29 -4.81 2.18
C LYS A 45 16.74 -5.29 2.29
N GLN A 46 17.65 -4.70 1.52
CA GLN A 46 19.07 -5.00 1.58
C GLN A 46 19.67 -4.64 2.95
N ASP A 47 19.36 -3.46 3.46
CA ASP A 47 19.87 -3.00 4.75
C ASP A 47 19.26 -3.80 5.92
N ALA A 48 18.00 -4.22 5.84
CA ALA A 48 17.41 -5.13 6.82
C ALA A 48 18.17 -6.47 6.87
N TYR A 49 18.52 -7.03 5.72
CA TYR A 49 19.35 -8.23 5.67
C TYR A 49 20.77 -8.00 6.22
N ARG A 50 21.38 -6.84 5.94
CA ARG A 50 22.69 -6.47 6.47
C ARG A 50 22.69 -6.29 8.00
N VAL A 51 21.58 -5.83 8.58
CA VAL A 51 21.43 -5.84 10.05
C VAL A 51 21.38 -7.28 10.56
N LYS A 52 20.62 -8.15 9.91
CA LYS A 52 20.50 -9.57 10.27
C LYS A 52 21.85 -10.31 10.23
N THR A 53 22.72 -9.96 9.26
CA THR A 53 24.08 -10.53 9.13
C THR A 53 25.13 -9.84 10.01
N GLY A 54 24.79 -8.70 10.63
CA GLY A 54 25.70 -7.94 11.49
C GLY A 54 26.58 -6.93 10.76
N ASP A 55 26.35 -6.69 9.47
CA ASP A 55 27.14 -5.76 8.65
C ASP A 55 26.87 -4.28 8.97
N ILE A 56 25.65 -3.97 9.42
CA ILE A 56 25.25 -2.64 9.92
C ILE A 56 24.49 -2.77 11.23
N SER A 57 24.51 -1.74 12.05
CA SER A 57 23.79 -1.75 13.32
C SER A 57 22.29 -1.49 13.15
N LEU A 58 21.48 -1.98 14.10
CA LEU A 58 20.05 -1.65 14.16
C LEU A 58 19.84 -0.13 14.25
N ASN A 59 20.69 0.59 14.99
CA ASN A 59 20.59 2.04 15.12
C ASN A 59 20.81 2.76 13.78
N ASP A 60 21.76 2.30 12.97
CA ASP A 60 21.98 2.86 11.63
C ASP A 60 20.76 2.64 10.73
N PHE A 61 20.20 1.43 10.78
CA PHE A 61 18.96 1.10 10.07
C PHE A 61 17.80 2.00 10.51
N LEU A 62 17.56 2.12 11.81
CA LEU A 62 16.48 2.96 12.36
C LEU A 62 16.69 4.45 12.11
N SER A 63 17.92 4.92 11.97
CA SER A 63 18.21 6.33 11.64
C SER A 63 17.65 6.72 10.26
N ILE A 64 17.61 5.76 9.33
CA ILE A 64 17.13 5.95 7.95
C ILE A 64 15.65 5.61 7.85
N TYR A 65 15.24 4.43 8.35
CA TYR A 65 13.93 3.82 8.12
C TYR A 65 13.00 3.90 9.32
N GLY A 66 13.43 4.45 10.44
CA GLY A 66 12.71 4.43 11.71
C GLY A 66 11.33 5.08 11.70
N HIS A 67 11.05 5.97 10.73
CA HIS A 67 9.76 6.62 10.55
C HIS A 67 8.69 5.71 9.88
N VAL A 68 9.08 4.57 9.35
CA VAL A 68 8.13 3.66 8.67
C VAL A 68 7.15 3.10 9.68
N ARG A 69 5.85 3.26 9.39
CA ARG A 69 4.72 2.79 10.20
C ARG A 69 3.98 1.69 9.46
N ALA A 70 3.26 0.84 10.18
CA ALA A 70 2.32 -0.10 9.59
C ALA A 70 1.12 0.61 8.95
N GLY A 71 0.57 1.60 9.65
CA GLY A 71 -0.45 2.51 9.16
C GLY A 71 0.13 3.93 9.04
N ASN A 72 0.36 4.42 7.81
CA ASN A 72 1.05 5.70 7.61
C ASN A 72 0.25 6.92 8.07
N TYR A 73 -1.06 6.80 8.16
CA TYR A 73 -2.00 7.87 8.52
C TYR A 73 -2.73 7.57 9.84
N ASN A 74 -2.36 6.50 10.52
CA ASN A 74 -2.94 6.11 11.80
C ASN A 74 -2.00 6.52 12.94
N LEU A 75 -2.49 7.38 13.84
CA LEU A 75 -1.73 7.91 14.97
C LEU A 75 -1.34 6.80 15.95
N SER A 76 -2.22 5.84 16.20
CA SER A 76 -1.97 4.71 17.11
C SER A 76 -0.99 3.68 16.53
N SER A 77 -0.70 3.75 15.22
CA SER A 77 0.29 2.86 14.59
C SER A 77 1.71 3.31 14.90
N SER A 78 2.41 2.55 15.73
CA SER A 78 3.81 2.80 16.08
C SER A 78 4.73 2.75 14.85
N ASN A 79 5.76 3.60 14.81
CA ASN A 79 6.82 3.52 13.81
C ASN A 79 7.91 2.51 14.21
N LEU A 80 8.82 2.17 13.30
CA LEU A 80 9.89 1.21 13.57
C LEU A 80 10.82 1.64 14.71
N LYS A 81 10.96 2.95 14.95
CA LYS A 81 11.83 3.49 16.00
C LYS A 81 11.19 3.33 17.37
N SER A 82 9.89 3.49 17.49
CA SER A 82 9.13 3.33 18.74
C SER A 82 8.76 1.87 19.03
N ASN A 83 8.61 1.04 17.98
CA ASN A 83 8.31 -0.39 18.11
C ASN A 83 9.50 -1.24 17.65
N ILE A 84 10.44 -1.49 18.55
CA ILE A 84 11.65 -2.26 18.26
C ILE A 84 11.33 -3.71 17.91
N SER A 85 10.35 -4.34 18.56
CA SER A 85 9.93 -5.71 18.25
C SER A 85 9.48 -5.86 16.81
N PHE A 86 8.78 -4.84 16.28
CA PHE A 86 8.39 -4.81 14.87
C PHE A 86 9.61 -4.69 13.96
N ALA A 87 10.55 -3.78 14.26
CA ALA A 87 11.77 -3.62 13.48
C ALA A 87 12.59 -4.92 13.46
N GLU A 88 12.79 -5.56 14.61
CA GLU A 88 13.49 -6.85 14.72
C GLU A 88 12.79 -7.96 13.94
N SER A 89 11.48 -8.02 13.99
CA SER A 89 10.73 -9.01 13.25
C SER A 89 10.85 -8.81 11.73
N LEU A 90 10.82 -7.57 11.24
CA LEU A 90 11.05 -7.25 9.82
C LEU A 90 12.47 -7.66 9.40
N ILE A 91 13.47 -7.39 10.24
CA ILE A 91 14.85 -7.77 10.01
C ILE A 91 15.02 -9.30 10.01
N ASN A 92 14.47 -9.99 10.99
CA ASN A 92 14.58 -11.45 11.11
C ASN A 92 13.91 -12.19 9.96
N THR A 93 12.83 -11.65 9.41
CA THR A 93 12.15 -12.21 8.23
C THR A 93 12.79 -11.82 6.91
N SER A 94 13.79 -10.92 6.90
CA SER A 94 14.47 -10.52 5.68
C SER A 94 15.27 -11.69 5.09
N ASN A 95 15.20 -11.82 3.78
CA ASN A 95 15.95 -12.82 3.02
C ASN A 95 17.15 -12.17 2.32
N GLU A 96 18.12 -12.99 1.95
CA GLU A 96 19.22 -12.55 1.11
C GLU A 96 18.66 -11.87 -0.16
N PRO A 97 19.11 -10.64 -0.45
CA PRO A 97 18.63 -9.93 -1.62
C PRO A 97 18.94 -10.71 -2.90
N THR A 98 17.95 -10.95 -3.72
CA THR A 98 18.16 -11.55 -5.03
C THR A 98 18.98 -10.58 -5.88
N PRO A 99 20.17 -10.96 -6.37
CA PRO A 99 20.95 -10.10 -7.25
C PRO A 99 20.14 -9.75 -8.50
N SER A 100 20.20 -8.49 -8.93
CA SER A 100 19.68 -8.13 -10.25
C SER A 100 20.62 -8.67 -11.31
N GLU A 101 20.14 -9.58 -12.15
CA GLU A 101 20.88 -9.98 -13.34
C GLU A 101 20.87 -8.85 -14.37
N PRO A 102 21.96 -8.67 -15.13
CA PRO A 102 21.95 -7.74 -16.26
C PRO A 102 20.82 -8.09 -17.23
N LEU A 103 20.09 -7.09 -17.67
CA LEU A 103 19.02 -7.29 -18.65
C LEU A 103 19.64 -7.85 -19.95
N LYS A 104 19.08 -8.96 -20.43
CA LYS A 104 19.55 -9.63 -21.63
C LYS A 104 19.32 -8.74 -22.88
N ILE A 105 20.25 -8.75 -23.82
CA ILE A 105 20.17 -7.98 -25.07
C ILE A 105 18.89 -8.29 -25.85
N ASP A 106 18.42 -9.54 -25.78
CA ASP A 106 17.19 -9.99 -26.42
C ASP A 106 15.92 -9.23 -25.93
N VAL A 107 15.86 -8.88 -24.65
CA VAL A 107 14.76 -8.09 -24.09
C VAL A 107 14.67 -6.71 -24.76
N PHE A 108 15.82 -6.05 -24.90
CA PHE A 108 15.88 -4.74 -25.56
C PHE A 108 15.42 -4.84 -27.01
N LYS A 109 15.86 -5.87 -27.74
CA LYS A 109 15.45 -6.10 -29.13
C LYS A 109 13.95 -6.33 -29.25
N LYS A 110 13.36 -7.17 -28.40
CA LYS A 110 11.89 -7.42 -28.40
C LYS A 110 11.09 -6.13 -28.19
N ILE A 111 11.54 -5.28 -27.27
CA ILE A 111 10.89 -3.99 -26.98
C ILE A 111 11.07 -3.04 -28.17
N ASP A 112 12.25 -2.97 -28.79
CA ASP A 112 12.48 -2.14 -29.98
C ASP A 112 11.62 -2.60 -31.16
N ASP A 113 11.51 -3.91 -31.41
CA ASP A 113 10.66 -4.47 -32.46
C ASP A 113 9.18 -4.10 -32.24
N TYR A 114 8.71 -4.17 -30.98
CA TYR A 114 7.36 -3.74 -30.58
C TYR A 114 7.16 -2.25 -30.83
N PHE A 115 8.08 -1.40 -30.46
CA PHE A 115 8.00 0.05 -30.68
C PHE A 115 7.96 0.40 -32.14
N ASN A 116 8.83 -0.24 -32.96
CA ASN A 116 8.86 -0.03 -34.40
C ASN A 116 7.54 -0.44 -35.07
N LEU A 117 6.99 -1.61 -34.69
CA LEU A 117 5.72 -2.11 -35.21
C LEU A 117 4.57 -1.15 -34.92
N ASN A 118 4.56 -0.57 -33.71
CA ASN A 118 3.49 0.32 -33.24
C ASN A 118 3.79 1.81 -33.48
N LYS A 119 4.87 2.13 -34.23
CA LYS A 119 5.31 3.50 -34.53
C LYS A 119 5.51 4.37 -33.29
N ILE A 120 6.00 3.77 -32.21
CA ILE A 120 6.29 4.46 -30.95
C ILE A 120 7.72 5.05 -31.07
N PRO A 121 7.91 6.36 -30.90
CA PRO A 121 9.20 7.02 -31.12
C PRO A 121 10.14 6.92 -29.90
N TYR A 122 10.31 5.71 -29.36
CA TYR A 122 11.20 5.42 -28.24
C TYR A 122 12.14 4.28 -28.61
N THR A 123 13.32 4.25 -27.95
CA THR A 123 14.18 3.08 -27.92
C THR A 123 13.96 2.30 -26.65
N SER A 124 14.16 0.99 -26.69
CA SER A 124 14.10 0.13 -25.52
C SER A 124 15.00 0.60 -24.38
N LYS A 125 16.22 1.06 -24.72
CA LYS A 125 17.17 1.61 -23.74
C LYS A 125 16.62 2.83 -23.03
N SER A 126 16.12 3.82 -23.77
CA SER A 126 15.53 5.02 -23.22
C SER A 126 14.28 4.70 -22.38
N TRP A 127 13.47 3.75 -22.83
CA TRP A 127 12.30 3.31 -22.08
C TRP A 127 12.68 2.65 -20.74
N VAL A 128 13.67 1.76 -20.72
CA VAL A 128 14.14 1.09 -19.50
C VAL A 128 14.73 2.11 -18.53
N GLU A 129 15.56 3.05 -18.99
CA GLU A 129 16.10 4.12 -18.15
C GLU A 129 14.98 4.98 -17.51
N MET A 130 13.98 5.35 -18.29
CA MET A 130 12.84 6.13 -17.80
C MET A 130 11.93 5.31 -16.87
N PHE A 131 11.74 4.02 -17.15
CA PHE A 131 11.03 3.11 -16.25
C PHE A 131 11.71 3.03 -14.88
N GLN A 132 13.01 2.79 -14.86
CA GLN A 132 13.79 2.72 -13.62
C GLN A 132 13.74 4.05 -12.85
N LEU A 133 13.86 5.18 -13.55
CA LEU A 133 13.77 6.50 -12.97
C LEU A 133 12.36 6.78 -12.41
N ALA A 134 11.31 6.50 -13.16
CA ALA A 134 9.92 6.73 -12.75
C ALA A 134 9.56 5.92 -11.50
N VAL A 135 9.91 4.62 -11.47
CA VAL A 135 9.62 3.75 -10.33
C VAL A 135 10.44 4.16 -9.11
N SER A 136 11.75 4.38 -9.25
CA SER A 136 12.61 4.80 -8.13
C SER A 136 12.20 6.18 -7.57
N THR A 137 11.84 7.12 -8.44
CA THR A 137 11.38 8.46 -8.01
C THR A 137 10.05 8.40 -7.28
N ARG A 138 9.10 7.56 -7.75
CA ARG A 138 7.83 7.30 -7.05
C ARG A 138 8.10 6.79 -5.63
N GLU A 139 8.90 5.74 -5.49
CA GLU A 139 9.19 5.11 -4.19
C GLU A 139 9.94 6.08 -3.25
N ASN A 140 10.93 6.80 -3.77
CA ASN A 140 11.65 7.81 -3.00
C ASN A 140 10.73 8.95 -2.54
N SER A 141 9.85 9.43 -3.43
CA SER A 141 8.90 10.50 -3.07
C SER A 141 7.92 10.03 -2.00
N LYS A 142 7.40 8.79 -2.09
CA LYS A 142 6.56 8.18 -1.06
C LYS A 142 7.30 8.13 0.27
N PHE A 143 8.53 7.63 0.28
CA PHE A 143 9.35 7.49 1.46
C PHE A 143 9.58 8.82 2.20
N TYR A 144 9.92 9.88 1.49
CA TYR A 144 10.11 11.20 2.11
C TYR A 144 8.79 11.86 2.52
N TYR A 145 7.71 11.62 1.76
CA TYR A 145 6.39 12.09 2.13
C TYR A 145 5.92 11.45 3.44
N THR A 146 6.01 10.12 3.57
CA THR A 146 5.64 9.43 4.81
C THR A 146 6.55 9.78 5.99
N LYS A 147 7.81 10.13 5.73
CA LYS A 147 8.70 10.68 6.77
C LYS A 147 8.22 12.04 7.29
N GLY A 148 7.69 12.88 6.40
CA GLY A 148 7.07 14.15 6.79
C GLY A 148 5.80 13.92 7.62
N ILE A 149 4.93 13.00 7.20
CA ILE A 149 3.73 12.63 7.96
C ILE A 149 4.09 12.08 9.35
N ASP A 150 5.07 11.16 9.43
CA ASP A 150 5.53 10.63 10.73
C ASP A 150 6.00 11.75 11.66
N GLY A 151 6.69 12.76 11.12
CA GLY A 151 7.07 13.94 11.91
C GLY A 151 5.88 14.70 12.47
N ILE A 152 4.81 14.89 11.69
CA ILE A 152 3.58 15.53 12.13
C ILE A 152 2.89 14.68 13.19
N LEU A 153 2.70 13.37 12.93
CA LEU A 153 2.05 12.45 13.86
C LEU A 153 2.77 12.40 15.21
N ASN A 154 4.11 12.38 15.21
CA ASN A 154 4.90 12.42 16.45
C ASN A 154 4.71 13.72 17.25
N GLU A 155 4.46 14.85 16.58
CA GLU A 155 4.15 16.12 17.29
C GLU A 155 2.71 16.13 17.83
N VAL A 156 1.76 15.53 17.12
CA VAL A 156 0.37 15.38 17.57
C VAL A 156 0.29 14.41 18.75
N GLU A 157 0.97 13.27 18.69
CA GLU A 157 1.04 12.28 19.78
C GLU A 157 1.49 12.89 21.10
N LYS A 158 2.41 13.86 21.05
CA LYS A 158 2.84 14.61 22.26
C LYS A 158 1.73 15.49 22.87
N LYS A 159 0.65 15.74 22.15
CA LYS A 159 -0.49 16.56 22.59
C LYS A 159 -1.57 15.76 23.30
N ASP A 160 -1.41 14.44 23.39
CA ASP A 160 -2.39 13.52 24.03
C ASP A 160 -3.81 13.64 23.43
N ILE A 161 -3.88 13.77 22.09
CA ILE A 161 -5.14 13.81 21.34
C ILE A 161 -5.45 12.40 20.88
N ALA A 162 -6.67 11.92 21.14
CA ALA A 162 -7.10 10.61 20.70
C ALA A 162 -7.23 10.54 19.15
N ASP A 163 -6.94 9.37 18.57
CA ASP A 163 -6.98 9.16 17.11
C ASP A 163 -8.30 9.60 16.47
N HIS A 164 -9.43 9.18 17.07
CA HIS A 164 -10.75 9.52 16.52
C HIS A 164 -11.05 11.03 16.57
N GLU A 165 -10.56 11.74 17.58
CA GLU A 165 -10.69 13.19 17.67
C GLU A 165 -9.88 13.90 16.60
N LEU A 166 -8.68 13.41 16.32
CA LEU A 166 -7.80 13.98 15.30
C LEU A 166 -8.41 13.88 13.89
N PHE A 167 -9.00 12.73 13.55
CA PHE A 167 -9.64 12.54 12.24
C PHE A 167 -10.94 13.32 12.06
N GLN A 168 -11.56 13.74 13.16
CA GLN A 168 -12.77 14.55 13.13
C GLN A 168 -12.51 16.05 13.20
N MET A 169 -11.24 16.48 13.35
CA MET A 169 -10.88 17.89 13.34
C MET A 169 -11.13 18.53 11.97
N LEU A 170 -11.81 19.66 11.98
CA LEU A 170 -11.98 20.48 10.78
C LEU A 170 -10.69 21.20 10.39
N ASP A 171 -10.51 21.48 9.09
CA ASP A 171 -9.29 22.05 8.54
C ASP A 171 -8.89 23.39 9.21
N PHE A 172 -9.84 24.23 9.57
CA PHE A 172 -9.57 25.50 10.26
C PHE A 172 -9.10 25.32 11.71
N GLU A 173 -9.44 24.22 12.36
CA GLU A 173 -9.00 23.89 13.72
C GLU A 173 -7.63 23.21 13.72
N TYR A 174 -7.33 22.45 12.66
CA TYR A 174 -6.05 21.79 12.50
C TYR A 174 -4.87 22.76 12.50
N ASN A 175 -5.08 24.01 12.03
CA ASN A 175 -4.05 25.05 12.03
C ASN A 175 -3.68 25.52 13.44
N ASP A 176 -4.54 25.32 14.43
CA ASP A 176 -4.22 25.57 15.84
C ASP A 176 -4.73 24.43 16.74
N ILE A 177 -3.92 23.37 16.80
CA ILE A 177 -4.19 22.19 17.62
C ILE A 177 -4.34 22.50 19.14
N ASN A 178 -3.93 23.68 19.58
CA ASN A 178 -4.12 24.09 20.96
C ASN A 178 -5.54 24.63 21.25
N THR A 179 -6.31 24.92 20.20
CA THR A 179 -7.69 25.40 20.27
C THR A 179 -8.70 24.29 19.90
N PHE A 180 -8.25 23.05 19.82
CA PHE A 180 -9.12 21.90 19.53
C PHE A 180 -10.38 21.89 20.41
N ASN A 181 -11.55 21.81 19.76
CA ASN A 181 -12.83 21.74 20.43
C ASN A 181 -13.39 20.31 20.37
N PRO A 182 -13.44 19.59 21.51
CA PRO A 182 -13.94 18.21 21.53
C PRO A 182 -15.41 18.07 21.13
N GLU A 183 -16.22 19.13 21.22
CA GLU A 183 -17.63 19.08 20.77
C GLU A 183 -17.73 18.91 19.24
N ILE A 184 -16.72 19.39 18.49
CA ILE A 184 -16.68 19.22 17.03
C ILE A 184 -16.17 17.82 16.67
N ALA A 185 -15.33 17.22 17.51
CA ALA A 185 -14.80 15.87 17.31
C ALA A 185 -15.90 14.79 17.24
N ASP A 186 -17.03 15.03 17.89
CA ASP A 186 -18.18 14.12 17.82
C ASP A 186 -19.00 14.29 16.53
N THR A 187 -18.64 15.23 15.66
CA THR A 187 -19.31 15.44 14.38
C THR A 187 -18.89 14.34 13.40
N LEU A 188 -19.88 13.60 12.88
CA LEU A 188 -19.63 12.62 11.84
C LEU A 188 -19.15 13.31 10.55
N MET A 189 -18.06 12.81 10.00
CA MET A 189 -17.50 13.30 8.74
C MET A 189 -17.87 12.34 7.60
N PRO A 190 -18.21 12.84 6.40
CA PRO A 190 -18.46 11.97 5.26
C PRO A 190 -17.19 11.29 4.78
N ASP A 191 -17.31 10.06 4.23
CA ASP A 191 -16.18 9.30 3.66
C ASP A 191 -15.49 10.06 2.52
N VAL A 192 -16.22 10.89 1.80
CA VAL A 192 -15.73 11.69 0.70
C VAL A 192 -16.27 13.11 0.80
N ILE A 193 -15.36 14.08 0.89
CA ILE A 193 -15.69 15.51 0.87
C ILE A 193 -15.51 16.01 -0.55
N THR A 194 -16.59 16.50 -1.16
CA THR A 194 -16.60 17.04 -2.52
C THR A 194 -16.77 18.55 -2.55
N SER A 195 -17.36 19.12 -1.50
CA SER A 195 -17.57 20.55 -1.34
C SER A 195 -17.52 20.96 0.13
N SER A 196 -17.49 22.27 0.40
CA SER A 196 -17.60 22.79 1.77
C SER A 196 -18.93 22.48 2.43
N ASP A 197 -19.97 22.18 1.65
CA ASP A 197 -21.31 21.90 2.17
C ASP A 197 -21.38 20.49 2.80
N ASP A 198 -20.46 19.61 2.42
CA ASP A 198 -20.36 18.25 2.94
C ASP A 198 -19.96 18.23 4.44
N PHE A 199 -19.44 19.31 4.98
CA PHE A 199 -19.19 19.47 6.41
C PHE A 199 -20.46 19.70 7.24
N TYR A 200 -21.57 20.08 6.60
CA TYR A 200 -22.79 20.49 7.27
C TYR A 200 -23.98 19.57 7.01
N ALA A 201 -23.89 18.71 6.01
CA ALA A 201 -24.97 17.79 5.62
C ALA A 201 -24.37 16.45 5.17
N TYR A 202 -24.47 15.46 6.04
CA TYR A 202 -23.96 14.10 5.77
C TYR A 202 -25.15 13.12 5.73
N GLU A 203 -25.25 12.40 4.63
CA GLU A 203 -26.08 11.20 4.53
C GLU A 203 -25.14 9.99 4.44
N GLU A 204 -25.29 9.03 5.35
CA GLU A 204 -24.57 7.76 5.29
C GLU A 204 -24.98 7.02 4.00
N MET A 205 -24.11 7.07 3.01
CA MET A 205 -24.28 6.23 1.83
C MET A 205 -23.91 4.80 2.23
N ASN A 206 -24.91 3.93 2.31
CA ASN A 206 -24.72 2.49 2.41
C ASN A 206 -24.00 2.01 1.12
N LYS A 207 -22.68 2.04 1.13
CA LYS A 207 -21.88 1.47 0.06
C LYS A 207 -21.57 0.02 0.43
N ASP A 208 -21.92 -0.88 -0.47
CA ASP A 208 -21.57 -2.31 -0.34
C ASP A 208 -20.08 -2.57 -0.62
N GLY A 209 -19.23 -1.52 -0.60
CA GLY A 209 -17.81 -1.57 -0.89
C GLY A 209 -17.48 -1.37 -2.36
N ASN A 210 -16.18 -1.28 -2.67
CA ASN A 210 -15.66 -1.19 -4.03
C ASN A 210 -14.99 -2.53 -4.37
N TYR A 211 -15.58 -3.29 -5.30
CA TYR A 211 -15.10 -4.60 -5.69
C TYR A 211 -14.02 -4.50 -6.77
N ILE A 212 -12.91 -5.18 -6.57
CA ILE A 212 -11.77 -5.25 -7.49
C ILE A 212 -11.51 -6.72 -7.81
N GLY A 213 -11.39 -7.02 -9.11
CA GLY A 213 -11.17 -8.39 -9.59
C GLY A 213 -12.43 -9.04 -10.11
N GLN A 214 -12.37 -10.35 -10.33
CA GLN A 214 -13.45 -11.17 -10.88
C GLN A 214 -13.45 -12.58 -10.26
N GLY A 215 -14.56 -13.30 -10.43
CA GLY A 215 -14.72 -14.66 -9.94
C GLY A 215 -15.17 -14.73 -8.49
N THR A 216 -15.14 -15.93 -7.92
CA THR A 216 -15.60 -16.21 -6.56
C THR A 216 -14.44 -16.68 -5.69
N VAL A 217 -14.31 -16.11 -4.51
CA VAL A 217 -13.29 -16.49 -3.52
C VAL A 217 -13.99 -17.00 -2.26
N THR A 218 -13.57 -18.17 -1.79
CA THR A 218 -14.00 -18.72 -0.50
C THR A 218 -12.79 -18.92 0.39
N GLY A 219 -12.85 -18.47 1.63
CA GLY A 219 -11.73 -18.62 2.56
C GLY A 219 -12.03 -18.29 4.00
N GLU A 220 -11.08 -18.69 4.82
CA GLU A 220 -11.01 -18.30 6.23
C GLU A 220 -10.59 -16.82 6.33
N ILE A 221 -11.23 -16.10 7.23
CA ILE A 221 -10.97 -14.70 7.52
C ILE A 221 -9.82 -14.59 8.52
N LEU A 222 -8.92 -13.65 8.24
CA LEU A 222 -7.90 -13.24 9.20
C LEU A 222 -7.92 -11.71 9.30
N PHE A 223 -8.34 -11.22 10.47
CA PHE A 223 -8.29 -9.80 10.78
C PHE A 223 -6.91 -9.40 11.29
N LEU A 224 -6.41 -8.27 10.78
CA LEU A 224 -5.16 -7.66 11.20
C LEU A 224 -5.47 -6.24 11.67
N ASP A 225 -5.35 -6.00 12.98
CA ASP A 225 -5.53 -4.69 13.63
C ASP A 225 -4.21 -3.95 13.87
N GLY A 226 -3.10 -4.63 13.61
CA GLY A 226 -1.74 -4.13 13.75
C GLY A 226 -0.71 -5.19 13.37
N ILE A 227 0.57 -4.85 13.53
CA ILE A 227 1.68 -5.69 13.07
C ILE A 227 1.92 -6.89 14.01
N GLU A 228 1.47 -6.82 15.24
CA GLU A 228 1.81 -7.77 16.29
C GLU A 228 1.00 -9.08 16.23
N ASN A 229 -0.14 -9.08 15.54
CA ASN A 229 -1.06 -10.21 15.53
C ASN A 229 -0.81 -11.17 14.36
N ASN A 230 -0.22 -12.30 14.67
CA ASN A 230 -0.23 -13.54 13.88
C ASN A 230 0.38 -13.51 12.48
N ARG A 231 1.69 -13.45 12.40
CA ARG A 231 2.46 -13.77 11.18
C ARG A 231 2.44 -15.25 10.79
N ASN A 232 1.74 -16.10 11.53
CA ASN A 232 1.61 -17.51 11.23
C ASN A 232 0.62 -17.71 10.09
N SER A 233 1.14 -17.54 8.86
CA SER A 233 0.49 -17.88 7.61
C SER A 233 -0.74 -17.04 7.24
N LEU A 234 -0.49 -15.89 6.56
CA LEU A 234 -1.53 -15.18 5.80
C LEU A 234 -1.91 -15.94 4.52
N ASP A 235 -1.10 -16.93 4.16
CA ASP A 235 -1.30 -17.69 2.92
C ASP A 235 -2.67 -18.36 2.89
N ASN A 236 -3.33 -18.26 1.74
CA ASN A 236 -4.64 -18.85 1.47
C ASN A 236 -5.79 -18.32 2.34
N LYS A 237 -5.66 -17.15 2.96
CA LYS A 237 -6.71 -16.49 3.76
C LYS A 237 -7.29 -15.26 3.08
N ILE A 238 -8.47 -14.88 3.51
CA ILE A 238 -9.08 -13.58 3.23
C ILE A 238 -8.60 -12.65 4.33
N ILE A 239 -7.80 -11.65 3.95
CA ILE A 239 -7.23 -10.68 4.90
C ILE A 239 -8.19 -9.52 5.07
N VAL A 240 -8.46 -9.16 6.31
CA VAL A 240 -9.34 -8.03 6.68
C VAL A 240 -8.52 -7.02 7.46
N ILE A 241 -8.55 -5.75 7.05
CA ILE A 241 -7.81 -4.64 7.68
C ILE A 241 -8.70 -3.41 7.82
N PRO A 242 -8.44 -2.52 8.80
CA PRO A 242 -9.31 -1.36 9.04
C PRO A 242 -9.32 -0.37 7.87
N ALA A 243 -8.18 -0.09 7.27
CA ALA A 243 -8.09 0.94 6.23
C ALA A 243 -7.16 0.52 5.08
N ALA A 244 -7.45 1.03 3.88
CA ALA A 244 -6.65 0.82 2.68
C ALA A 244 -5.35 1.67 2.70
N ASP A 245 -4.59 1.57 3.77
CA ASP A 245 -3.37 2.35 4.03
C ASP A 245 -2.13 1.69 3.42
N PRO A 246 -1.20 2.49 2.85
CA PRO A 246 0.07 1.99 2.32
C PRO A 246 0.94 1.21 3.30
N GLY A 247 0.77 1.40 4.61
CA GLY A 247 1.49 0.66 5.64
C GLY A 247 1.26 -0.84 5.60
N TRP A 248 0.17 -1.29 5.00
CA TRP A 248 -0.17 -2.69 4.83
C TRP A 248 0.47 -3.36 3.60
N ASP A 249 1.31 -2.66 2.83
CA ASP A 249 1.97 -3.20 1.61
C ASP A 249 2.70 -4.53 1.84
N TRP A 250 3.16 -4.79 3.04
CA TRP A 250 3.86 -6.01 3.40
C TRP A 250 3.00 -7.29 3.26
N ILE A 251 1.66 -7.18 3.31
CA ILE A 251 0.77 -8.34 3.14
C ILE A 251 0.89 -8.97 1.74
N PHE A 252 1.27 -8.20 0.73
CA PHE A 252 1.48 -8.69 -0.64
C PHE A 252 2.74 -9.54 -0.81
N ASN A 253 3.54 -9.72 0.25
CA ASN A 253 4.61 -10.72 0.27
C ASN A 253 4.08 -12.16 0.51
N TYR A 254 2.79 -12.30 0.85
CA TYR A 254 2.12 -13.56 1.12
C TYR A 254 1.14 -13.90 -0.01
N LYS A 255 0.76 -15.17 -0.12
CA LYS A 255 -0.22 -15.65 -1.11
C LYS A 255 -1.64 -15.53 -0.53
N ILE A 256 -2.09 -14.32 -0.27
CA ILE A 256 -3.44 -14.08 0.23
C ILE A 256 -4.48 -14.37 -0.86
N LYS A 257 -5.69 -14.82 -0.45
CA LYS A 257 -6.79 -15.06 -1.38
C LYS A 257 -7.53 -13.80 -1.80
N SER A 258 -7.73 -12.89 -0.87
CA SER A 258 -8.47 -11.65 -1.05
C SER A 258 -8.12 -10.66 0.06
N LEU A 259 -8.39 -9.37 -0.19
CA LEU A 259 -8.28 -8.30 0.78
C LEU A 259 -9.63 -7.62 0.98
N ILE A 260 -9.99 -7.34 2.23
CA ILE A 260 -11.18 -6.56 2.57
C ILE A 260 -10.76 -5.42 3.50
N THR A 261 -11.25 -4.21 3.24
CA THR A 261 -11.00 -3.05 4.12
C THR A 261 -12.29 -2.39 4.56
N GLU A 262 -12.33 -1.91 5.81
CA GLU A 262 -13.44 -1.11 6.31
C GLU A 262 -13.54 0.22 5.57
N PHE A 263 -12.42 0.96 5.54
CA PHE A 263 -12.29 2.25 4.87
C PHE A 263 -11.36 2.16 3.66
N GLY A 264 -11.67 2.96 2.64
CA GLY A 264 -10.87 3.07 1.42
C GLY A 264 -11.72 3.10 0.16
N GLY A 265 -11.17 3.64 -0.90
CA GLY A 265 -11.85 3.79 -2.17
C GLY A 265 -11.17 3.06 -3.33
N PRO A 266 -11.77 3.07 -4.53
CA PRO A 266 -11.26 2.37 -5.72
C PRO A 266 -9.92 2.92 -6.22
N ASN A 267 -9.55 4.12 -5.79
CA ASN A 267 -8.29 4.77 -6.14
C ASN A 267 -7.27 4.76 -4.99
N SER A 268 -7.55 4.02 -3.91
CA SER A 268 -6.62 3.90 -2.78
C SER A 268 -5.34 3.15 -3.18
N HIS A 269 -4.30 3.32 -2.39
CA HIS A 269 -3.04 2.60 -2.60
C HIS A 269 -3.24 1.08 -2.64
N MET A 270 -4.03 0.54 -1.70
CA MET A 270 -4.29 -0.90 -1.65
C MET A 270 -5.12 -1.39 -2.83
N ALA A 271 -6.05 -0.57 -3.38
CA ALA A 271 -6.77 -0.88 -4.60
C ALA A 271 -5.82 -1.12 -5.77
N ILE A 272 -4.88 -0.22 -5.94
CA ILE A 272 -3.88 -0.30 -7.00
C ILE A 272 -2.98 -1.52 -6.81
N ARG A 273 -2.54 -1.77 -5.58
CA ARG A 273 -1.70 -2.94 -5.25
C ARG A 273 -2.43 -4.26 -5.48
N CYS A 274 -3.69 -4.35 -5.08
CA CYS A 274 -4.52 -5.53 -5.37
C CYS A 274 -4.63 -5.79 -6.87
N ALA A 275 -4.87 -4.75 -7.67
CA ALA A 275 -4.93 -4.86 -9.13
C ALA A 275 -3.57 -5.26 -9.75
N GLU A 276 -2.46 -4.70 -9.26
CA GLU A 276 -1.10 -5.05 -9.72
C GLU A 276 -0.75 -6.52 -9.44
N HIS A 277 -1.20 -7.06 -8.31
CA HIS A 277 -0.95 -8.45 -7.90
C HIS A 277 -2.02 -9.43 -8.34
N ASN A 278 -3.07 -8.98 -9.05
CA ASN A 278 -4.26 -9.76 -9.41
C ASN A 278 -4.94 -10.42 -8.18
N ILE A 279 -4.96 -9.71 -7.06
CA ILE A 279 -5.63 -10.14 -5.84
C ILE A 279 -7.02 -9.50 -5.80
N PRO A 280 -8.11 -10.28 -5.76
CA PRO A 280 -9.46 -9.73 -5.62
C PRO A 280 -9.61 -9.01 -4.27
N ALA A 281 -10.33 -7.87 -4.24
CA ALA A 281 -10.49 -7.09 -3.02
C ALA A 281 -11.85 -6.39 -2.93
N ILE A 282 -12.33 -6.16 -1.70
CA ILE A 282 -13.42 -5.22 -1.40
C ILE A 282 -12.84 -4.09 -0.56
N LEU A 283 -12.94 -2.86 -1.04
CA LEU A 283 -12.40 -1.71 -0.35
C LEU A 283 -13.50 -0.75 0.09
N GLY A 284 -13.44 -0.36 1.37
CA GLY A 284 -14.43 0.54 1.94
C GLY A 284 -15.81 -0.12 2.09
N ILE A 285 -15.85 -1.29 2.73
CA ILE A 285 -17.10 -2.05 2.91
C ILE A 285 -18.04 -1.41 3.94
N GLY A 286 -17.53 -0.46 4.71
CA GLY A 286 -18.23 0.26 5.75
C GLY A 286 -18.36 -0.51 7.07
N GLU A 287 -18.57 0.22 8.16
CA GLU A 287 -18.54 -0.29 9.53
C GLU A 287 -19.52 -1.46 9.78
N LYS A 288 -20.75 -1.34 9.28
CA LYS A 288 -21.79 -2.37 9.47
C LYS A 288 -21.41 -3.72 8.90
N ASN A 289 -20.97 -3.74 7.63
CA ASN A 289 -20.58 -4.96 6.95
C ASN A 289 -19.25 -5.49 7.50
N PHE A 290 -18.33 -4.58 7.83
CA PHE A 290 -17.04 -4.92 8.43
C PHE A 290 -17.22 -5.63 9.77
N SER A 291 -18.04 -5.08 10.68
CA SER A 291 -18.35 -5.69 11.96
C SER A 291 -19.01 -7.07 11.81
N ALA A 292 -19.89 -7.24 10.82
CA ALA A 292 -20.50 -8.54 10.53
C ALA A 292 -19.47 -9.58 10.08
N ILE A 293 -18.51 -9.18 9.24
CA ILE A 293 -17.42 -10.04 8.76
C ILE A 293 -16.50 -10.43 9.92
N LEU A 294 -16.13 -9.51 10.80
CA LEU A 294 -15.24 -9.80 11.94
C LEU A 294 -15.81 -10.85 12.91
N ASN A 295 -17.13 -10.95 13.00
CA ASN A 295 -17.80 -11.95 13.84
C ASN A 295 -17.93 -13.33 13.19
N SER A 296 -17.34 -13.55 12.02
CA SER A 296 -17.42 -14.78 11.26
C SER A 296 -16.05 -15.44 11.06
N LYS A 297 -16.05 -16.73 10.69
CA LYS A 297 -14.81 -17.47 10.42
C LYS A 297 -14.50 -17.61 8.94
N ASN A 298 -15.53 -17.72 8.13
CA ASN A 298 -15.40 -17.98 6.70
C ASN A 298 -16.31 -17.07 5.90
N LEU A 299 -15.86 -16.72 4.71
CA LEU A 299 -16.56 -15.84 3.80
C LEU A 299 -16.51 -16.40 2.38
N VAL A 300 -17.61 -16.19 1.65
CA VAL A 300 -17.66 -16.34 0.20
C VAL A 300 -17.87 -14.96 -0.40
N VAL A 301 -17.00 -14.56 -1.32
CA VAL A 301 -17.11 -13.29 -2.04
C VAL A 301 -17.23 -13.57 -3.53
N ASP A 302 -18.28 -13.07 -4.14
CA ASP A 302 -18.49 -13.09 -5.58
C ASP A 302 -18.18 -11.70 -6.17
N PHE A 303 -16.97 -11.56 -6.69
CA PHE A 303 -16.48 -10.30 -7.27
C PHE A 303 -17.15 -9.96 -8.60
N SER A 304 -17.72 -10.95 -9.28
CA SER A 304 -18.39 -10.72 -10.57
C SER A 304 -19.78 -10.15 -10.39
N ASN A 305 -20.46 -10.50 -9.29
CA ASN A 305 -21.79 -10.02 -8.95
C ASN A 305 -21.77 -8.99 -7.80
N GLU A 306 -20.58 -8.59 -7.34
CA GLU A 306 -20.37 -7.57 -6.29
C GLU A 306 -21.15 -7.87 -5.00
N ASN A 307 -21.06 -9.11 -4.52
CA ASN A 307 -21.71 -9.51 -3.28
C ASN A 307 -20.85 -10.46 -2.45
N PHE A 308 -21.23 -10.63 -1.18
CA PHE A 308 -20.59 -11.59 -0.30
C PHE A 308 -21.61 -12.32 0.59
N THR A 309 -21.23 -13.50 1.07
CA THR A 309 -22.04 -14.32 1.98
C THR A 309 -21.18 -14.79 3.13
N ILE A 310 -21.61 -14.49 4.35
CA ILE A 310 -21.00 -14.96 5.60
C ILE A 310 -21.40 -16.43 5.82
N LEU A 311 -20.43 -17.29 6.15
CA LEU A 311 -20.64 -18.72 6.38
C LEU A 311 -20.54 -19.07 7.87
#